data_41e3b56cff7e604008f0495f77278466
#
_entry.id   41e3b56cff7e604008f0495f77278466
#
_cell.length_a   1.000
_cell.length_b   1.000
_cell.length_c   1.000
_cell.angle_alpha   90.00
_cell.angle_beta   90.00
_cell.angle_gamma   90.00
#
_symmetry.space_group_name_H-M   'P 1'
#
loop_
_entity.id
_entity.type
_entity.pdbx_description
1 polymer ?
#
loop_
_entity_poly.entity_id
_entity_poly.type
_entity_poly.pdbx_seq_one_letter_code
_entity_poly.pdbx_strand_id
1 'polypeptide(L)'
;MTGLIASGVRDRRGLAGWLGWIALLYGAIVSDWLDGPIARRLGTSEVGAMFDIEADSWLTLCSSATAVSWGGLPAYVVAPPVARYVRIAVLRRWVPYRHLVSGDPLWTRHVGMAQMMLFIAALAPFGGRATRFLVKIATPLVVAGQLFTLAVVSWRKMNAEIHRES
;
A
#
# COMPACT_ATOMS: atom_id res chain seq x y z
N MET A 1 -9.97 12.38 -12.47
CA MET A 1 -9.69 11.12 -13.16
C MET A 1 -10.59 9.97 -12.70
N THR A 2 -10.94 9.87 -11.43
CA THR A 2 -11.85 8.86 -10.88
C THR A 2 -13.28 8.92 -11.45
N GLY A 3 -13.81 10.09 -11.77
CA GLY A 3 -15.17 10.24 -12.31
C GLY A 3 -15.38 9.76 -13.75
N LEU A 4 -14.35 9.88 -14.59
CA LEU A 4 -14.38 9.39 -15.98
C LEU A 4 -14.40 7.87 -16.09
N ILE A 5 -13.95 7.21 -15.07
CA ILE A 5 -13.77 5.77 -15.03
C ILE A 5 -15.02 5.10 -14.46
N ALA A 6 -15.76 5.78 -13.57
CA ALA A 6 -17.01 5.26 -13.02
C ALA A 6 -18.15 5.18 -14.04
N SER A 7 -18.17 6.04 -15.05
CA SER A 7 -19.35 6.24 -15.89
C SER A 7 -19.37 5.54 -17.24
N GLY A 8 -18.27 5.04 -17.76
CA GLY A 8 -18.28 4.54 -19.14
C GLY A 8 -17.34 3.37 -19.47
N VAL A 9 -16.46 3.03 -18.58
CA VAL A 9 -15.36 2.09 -18.86
C VAL A 9 -15.75 0.64 -18.65
N ARG A 10 -16.89 0.40 -18.02
CA ARG A 10 -17.29 -0.96 -17.63
C ARG A 10 -17.54 -1.89 -18.81
N ASP A 11 -17.88 -1.36 -20.00
CA ASP A 11 -18.30 -2.20 -21.11
C ASP A 11 -17.35 -2.32 -22.31
N ARG A 12 -16.49 -1.34 -22.59
CA ARG A 12 -15.63 -1.42 -23.79
C ARG A 12 -14.15 -1.04 -23.59
N ARG A 13 -13.81 -0.38 -22.49
CA ARG A 13 -12.42 0.02 -22.17
C ARG A 13 -11.84 -0.76 -21.00
N GLY A 14 -12.56 -1.72 -20.46
CA GLY A 14 -12.20 -2.45 -19.25
C GLY A 14 -10.83 -3.12 -19.32
N LEU A 15 -10.52 -3.77 -20.44
CA LEU A 15 -9.23 -4.42 -20.63
C LEU A 15 -8.07 -3.42 -20.76
N ALA A 16 -8.23 -2.38 -21.59
CA ALA A 16 -7.18 -1.38 -21.78
C ALA A 16 -6.91 -0.57 -20.50
N GLY A 17 -7.96 -0.19 -19.77
CA GLY A 17 -7.83 0.49 -18.48
C GLY A 17 -7.17 -0.41 -17.43
N TRP A 18 -7.52 -1.67 -17.40
CA TRP A 18 -6.90 -2.66 -16.49
C TRP A 18 -5.43 -2.91 -16.83
N LEU A 19 -5.10 -3.08 -18.12
CA LEU A 19 -3.71 -3.22 -18.58
C LEU A 19 -2.88 -1.97 -18.25
N GLY A 20 -3.43 -0.78 -18.45
CA GLY A 20 -2.76 0.47 -18.08
C GLY A 20 -2.51 0.56 -16.57
N TRP A 21 -3.48 0.16 -15.77
CA TRP A 21 -3.35 0.12 -14.33
C TRP A 21 -2.30 -0.91 -13.86
N ILE A 22 -2.32 -2.12 -14.40
CA ILE A 22 -1.30 -3.16 -14.13
C ILE A 22 0.09 -2.67 -14.56
N ALA A 23 0.22 -2.02 -15.71
CA ALA A 23 1.48 -1.47 -16.19
C ALA A 23 2.02 -0.38 -15.22
N LEU A 24 1.16 0.48 -14.71
CA LEU A 24 1.53 1.49 -13.69
C LEU A 24 1.98 0.84 -12.38
N LEU A 25 1.24 -0.14 -11.89
CA LEU A 25 1.61 -0.88 -10.67
C LEU A 25 2.93 -1.63 -10.86
N TYR A 26 3.08 -2.32 -11.99
CA TYR A 26 4.31 -3.04 -12.31
C TYR A 26 5.49 -2.08 -12.45
N GLY A 27 5.30 -0.96 -13.12
CA GLY A 27 6.30 0.10 -13.23
C GLY A 27 6.73 0.64 -11.87
N ALA A 28 5.79 0.88 -10.95
CA ALA A 28 6.08 1.30 -9.60
C ALA A 28 6.87 0.24 -8.81
N ILE A 29 6.49 -1.05 -8.90
CA ILE A 29 7.20 -2.15 -8.24
C ILE A 29 8.63 -2.29 -8.79
N VAL A 30 8.80 -2.19 -10.11
CA VAL A 30 10.13 -2.29 -10.76
C VAL A 30 10.99 -1.10 -10.38
N SER A 31 10.41 0.12 -10.33
CA SER A 31 11.13 1.32 -9.87
C SER A 31 11.63 1.15 -8.44
N ASP A 32 10.76 0.76 -7.52
CA ASP A 32 11.13 0.49 -6.11
C ASP A 32 12.23 -0.57 -6.00
N TRP A 33 12.16 -1.63 -6.82
CA TRP A 33 13.17 -2.68 -6.85
C TRP A 33 14.53 -2.20 -7.39
N LEU A 34 14.53 -1.27 -8.33
CA LEU A 34 15.74 -0.66 -8.89
C LEU A 34 16.35 0.40 -7.96
N ASP A 35 15.50 1.19 -7.31
CA ASP A 35 15.92 2.28 -6.42
C ASP A 35 16.72 1.77 -5.21
N GLY A 36 16.35 0.61 -4.67
CA GLY A 36 17.06 -0.01 -3.56
C GLY A 36 18.56 -0.28 -3.79
N PRO A 37 18.98 -0.96 -4.87
CA PRO A 37 20.40 -1.13 -5.23
C PRO A 37 21.10 0.18 -5.58
N ILE A 38 20.42 1.11 -6.23
CA ILE A 38 20.97 2.41 -6.62
C ILE A 38 21.25 3.24 -5.36
N ALA A 39 20.29 3.35 -4.45
CA ALA A 39 20.44 4.06 -3.19
C ALA A 39 21.57 3.50 -2.33
N ARG A 40 21.76 2.18 -2.31
CA ARG A 40 22.90 1.56 -1.59
C ARG A 40 24.25 1.91 -2.18
N ARG A 41 24.35 2.18 -3.48
CA ARG A 41 25.59 2.57 -4.16
C ARG A 41 25.88 4.06 -4.04
N LEU A 42 24.87 4.89 -4.07
CA LEU A 42 25.01 6.35 -4.08
C LEU A 42 24.94 6.98 -2.68
N GLY A 43 24.57 6.20 -1.67
CA GLY A 43 24.26 6.69 -0.33
C GLY A 43 22.77 7.07 -0.21
N THR A 44 22.17 6.70 0.91
CA THR A 44 20.77 7.06 1.20
C THR A 44 20.72 8.44 1.83
N SER A 45 20.04 9.39 1.19
CA SER A 45 19.70 10.65 1.82
C SER A 45 18.41 10.51 2.65
N GLU A 46 18.30 11.20 3.79
CA GLU A 46 17.07 11.21 4.59
C GLU A 46 15.87 11.74 3.77
N VAL A 47 16.13 12.70 2.91
CA VAL A 47 15.12 13.27 2.00
C VAL A 47 14.62 12.23 0.99
N GLY A 48 15.52 11.44 0.39
CA GLY A 48 15.16 10.37 -0.54
C GLY A 48 14.30 9.30 0.13
N ALA A 49 14.68 8.86 1.33
CA ALA A 49 13.89 7.89 2.09
C ALA A 49 12.51 8.42 2.48
N MET A 50 12.39 9.73 2.73
CA MET A 50 11.11 10.38 3.00
C MET A 50 10.21 10.38 1.76
N PHE A 51 10.74 10.76 0.61
CA PHE A 51 9.99 10.75 -0.64
C PHE A 51 9.50 9.35 -1.02
N ASP A 52 10.32 8.33 -0.81
CA ASP A 52 9.97 6.94 -1.10
C ASP A 52 8.75 6.48 -0.29
N ILE A 53 8.75 6.75 1.02
CA ILE A 53 7.61 6.41 1.90
C ILE A 53 6.35 7.18 1.54
N GLU A 54 6.49 8.46 1.20
CA GLU A 54 5.33 9.26 0.82
C GLU A 54 4.77 8.78 -0.52
N ALA A 55 5.62 8.49 -1.51
CA ALA A 55 5.20 7.96 -2.80
C ALA A 55 4.49 6.61 -2.66
N ASP A 56 5.04 5.68 -1.87
CA ASP A 56 4.44 4.37 -1.59
C ASP A 56 3.08 4.51 -0.86
N SER A 57 2.99 5.44 0.08
CA SER A 57 1.75 5.72 0.80
C SER A 57 0.67 6.30 -0.12
N TRP A 58 1.03 7.23 -1.00
CA TRP A 58 0.14 7.77 -2.02
C TRP A 58 -0.29 6.73 -3.04
N LEU A 59 0.64 5.91 -3.54
CA LEU A 59 0.32 4.82 -4.46
C LEU A 59 -0.69 3.85 -3.83
N THR A 60 -0.46 3.46 -2.59
CA THR A 60 -1.35 2.54 -1.87
C THR A 60 -2.72 3.17 -1.63
N LEU A 61 -2.79 4.45 -1.29
CA LEU A 61 -4.04 5.17 -1.08
C LEU A 61 -4.85 5.29 -2.39
N CYS A 62 -4.19 5.72 -3.48
CA CYS A 62 -4.83 5.82 -4.80
C CYS A 62 -5.30 4.45 -5.30
N SER A 63 -4.50 3.40 -5.08
CA SER A 63 -4.85 2.03 -5.44
C SER A 63 -6.07 1.54 -4.68
N SER A 64 -6.15 1.83 -3.38
CA SER A 64 -7.30 1.48 -2.53
C SER A 64 -8.57 2.20 -3.00
N ALA A 65 -8.47 3.52 -3.23
CA ALA A 65 -9.59 4.32 -3.70
C ALA A 65 -10.11 3.82 -5.08
N THR A 66 -9.19 3.44 -5.96
CA THR A 66 -9.51 2.86 -7.26
C THR A 66 -10.19 1.50 -7.11
N ALA A 67 -9.67 0.63 -6.26
CA ALA A 67 -10.24 -0.69 -6.00
C ALA A 67 -11.64 -0.61 -5.38
N VAL A 68 -11.92 0.39 -4.54
CA VAL A 68 -13.24 0.67 -4.00
C VAL A 68 -14.18 1.17 -5.10
N SER A 69 -13.72 2.16 -5.88
CA SER A 69 -14.57 2.82 -6.88
C SER A 69 -14.90 1.92 -8.07
N TRP A 70 -13.99 1.05 -8.48
CA TRP A 70 -14.10 0.23 -9.69
C TRP A 70 -14.20 -1.26 -9.43
N GLY A 71 -13.39 -1.74 -8.47
CA GLY A 71 -13.34 -3.16 -8.11
C GLY A 71 -14.52 -3.60 -7.24
N GLY A 72 -15.34 -2.65 -6.76
CA GLY A 72 -16.46 -2.94 -5.87
C GLY A 72 -16.02 -3.45 -4.50
N LEU A 73 -14.79 -3.12 -4.07
CA LEU A 73 -14.34 -3.40 -2.72
C LEU A 73 -15.05 -2.48 -1.73
N PRO A 74 -15.26 -2.93 -0.49
CA PRO A 74 -15.87 -2.12 0.55
C PRO A 74 -14.96 -0.96 0.96
N ALA A 75 -15.54 0.18 1.35
CA ALA A 75 -14.81 1.41 1.68
C ALA A 75 -13.78 1.26 2.80
N TYR A 76 -13.97 0.30 3.72
CA TYR A 76 -13.02 0.06 4.81
C TYR A 76 -11.63 -0.37 4.34
N VAL A 77 -11.46 -0.77 3.08
CA VAL A 77 -10.16 -1.08 2.46
C VAL A 77 -9.22 0.13 2.40
N VAL A 78 -9.77 1.33 2.48
CA VAL A 78 -8.99 2.58 2.54
C VAL A 78 -8.42 2.83 3.95
N ALA A 79 -8.94 2.16 4.98
CA ALA A 79 -8.52 2.39 6.36
C ALA A 79 -7.03 2.10 6.64
N PRO A 80 -6.41 1.00 6.17
CA PRO A 80 -4.99 0.75 6.41
C PRO A 80 -4.06 1.82 5.82
N PRO A 81 -4.17 2.23 4.54
CA PRO A 81 -3.30 3.30 4.00
C PRO A 81 -3.51 4.64 4.72
N VAL A 82 -4.74 4.99 5.08
CA VAL A 82 -4.99 6.19 5.89
C VAL A 82 -4.36 6.06 7.27
N ALA A 83 -4.54 4.92 7.95
CA ALA A 83 -3.93 4.67 9.25
C ALA A 83 -2.39 4.71 9.19
N ARG A 84 -1.80 4.19 8.10
CA ARG A 84 -0.35 4.29 7.86
C ARG A 84 0.11 5.74 7.76
N TYR A 85 -0.62 6.55 7.00
CA TYR A 85 -0.31 7.97 6.83
C TYR A 85 -0.42 8.74 8.15
N VAL A 86 -1.52 8.54 8.88
CA VAL A 86 -1.73 9.16 10.20
C VAL A 86 -0.64 8.72 11.19
N ARG A 87 -0.30 7.44 11.20
CA ARG A 87 0.78 6.89 12.03
C ARG A 87 2.10 7.64 11.77
N ILE A 88 2.51 7.80 10.52
CA ILE A 88 3.75 8.49 10.16
C ILE A 88 3.67 9.95 10.64
N ALA A 89 2.55 10.64 10.39
CA ALA A 89 2.34 12.02 10.80
C ALA A 89 2.41 12.20 12.33
N VAL A 90 1.89 11.24 13.08
CA VAL A 90 1.90 11.27 14.56
C VAL A 90 3.28 10.90 15.10
N LEU A 91 3.83 9.78 14.67
CA LEU A 91 5.08 9.25 15.25
C LEU A 91 6.29 10.13 14.95
N ARG A 92 6.31 10.86 13.83
CA ARG A 92 7.41 11.76 13.48
C ARG A 92 7.63 12.88 14.52
N ARG A 93 6.70 13.09 15.45
CA ARG A 93 6.86 14.05 16.56
C ARG A 93 7.79 13.55 17.66
N TRP A 94 7.88 12.21 17.83
CA TRP A 94 8.63 11.59 18.94
C TRP A 94 9.77 10.69 18.46
N VAL A 95 9.68 10.20 17.22
CA VAL A 95 10.64 9.24 16.67
C VAL A 95 11.35 9.87 15.48
N PRO A 96 12.68 9.97 15.48
CA PRO A 96 13.43 10.43 14.32
C PRO A 96 13.06 9.63 13.07
N TYR A 97 12.95 10.30 11.93
CA TYR A 97 12.44 9.72 10.70
C TYR A 97 13.19 8.45 10.27
N ARG A 98 14.52 8.45 10.42
CA ARG A 98 15.36 7.27 10.15
C ARG A 98 14.92 6.01 10.91
N HIS A 99 14.39 6.15 12.13
CA HIS A 99 13.91 5.04 12.94
C HIS A 99 12.46 4.63 12.59
N LEU A 100 11.70 5.55 12.00
CA LEU A 100 10.36 5.23 11.47
C LEU A 100 10.44 4.28 10.26
N VAL A 101 11.50 4.41 9.47
CA VAL A 101 11.69 3.71 8.19
C VAL A 101 12.44 2.40 8.35
N SER A 102 13.43 2.37 9.23
CA SER A 102 14.32 1.23 9.38
C SER A 102 13.74 0.14 10.31
N GLY A 103 14.07 -1.11 10.01
CA GLY A 103 13.83 -2.23 10.93
C GLY A 103 12.43 -2.83 10.90
N ASP A 104 11.63 -2.57 9.87
CA ASP A 104 10.34 -3.26 9.72
C ASP A 104 10.56 -4.75 9.43
N PRO A 105 9.83 -5.65 10.12
CA PRO A 105 9.97 -7.09 9.93
C PRO A 105 9.65 -7.50 8.49
N LEU A 106 10.32 -8.54 7.97
CA LEU A 106 10.12 -9.02 6.59
C LEU A 106 8.66 -9.39 6.27
N TRP A 107 7.90 -9.86 7.27
CA TRP A 107 6.50 -10.24 7.09
C TRP A 107 5.60 -9.05 6.71
N THR A 108 5.98 -7.82 7.04
CA THR A 108 5.24 -6.61 6.64
C THR A 108 5.17 -6.48 5.12
N ARG A 109 6.23 -6.88 4.42
CA ARG A 109 6.27 -6.90 2.94
C ARG A 109 5.26 -7.88 2.36
N HIS A 110 5.10 -9.06 2.96
CA HIS A 110 4.13 -10.06 2.50
C HIS A 110 2.69 -9.56 2.65
N VAL A 111 2.40 -8.85 3.75
CA VAL A 111 1.07 -8.25 3.94
C VAL A 111 0.81 -7.13 2.93
N GLY A 112 1.81 -6.33 2.59
CA GLY A 112 1.73 -5.33 1.52
C GLY A 112 1.50 -5.97 0.14
N MET A 113 2.26 -7.02 -0.18
CA MET A 113 2.06 -7.77 -1.44
C MET A 113 0.67 -8.39 -1.52
N ALA A 114 0.16 -8.97 -0.42
CA ALA A 114 -1.20 -9.53 -0.38
C ALA A 114 -2.26 -8.46 -0.67
N GLN A 115 -2.08 -7.24 -0.18
CA GLN A 115 -2.96 -6.12 -0.49
C GLN A 115 -2.92 -5.74 -1.97
N MET A 116 -1.74 -5.65 -2.57
CA MET A 116 -1.61 -5.36 -4.01
C MET A 116 -2.24 -6.46 -4.87
N MET A 117 -2.03 -7.74 -4.53
CA MET A 117 -2.68 -8.86 -5.22
C MET A 117 -4.20 -8.81 -5.10
N LEU A 118 -4.72 -8.41 -3.92
CA LEU A 118 -6.15 -8.21 -3.72
C LEU A 118 -6.70 -7.12 -4.66
N PHE A 119 -5.98 -6.00 -4.81
CA PHE A 119 -6.40 -4.92 -5.71
C PHE A 119 -6.37 -5.36 -7.17
N ILE A 120 -5.32 -6.06 -7.61
CA ILE A 120 -5.23 -6.62 -8.95
C ILE A 120 -6.39 -7.58 -9.22
N ALA A 121 -6.68 -8.47 -8.29
CA ALA A 121 -7.78 -9.43 -8.42
C ALA A 121 -9.16 -8.75 -8.43
N ALA A 122 -9.36 -7.73 -7.61
CA ALA A 122 -10.61 -6.97 -7.54
C ALA A 122 -10.88 -6.16 -8.83
N LEU A 123 -9.82 -5.64 -9.44
CA LEU A 123 -9.89 -4.84 -10.66
C LEU A 123 -9.89 -5.69 -11.92
N ALA A 124 -9.63 -7.01 -11.83
CA ALA A 124 -9.56 -7.89 -12.99
C ALA A 124 -10.89 -7.96 -13.76
N PRO A 125 -10.93 -7.66 -15.07
CA PRO A 125 -12.16 -7.66 -15.86
C PRO A 125 -12.71 -9.06 -16.08
N PHE A 126 -11.88 -10.10 -15.89
CA PHE A 126 -12.24 -11.51 -16.13
C PHE A 126 -12.66 -12.25 -14.87
N GLY A 127 -12.81 -11.55 -13.75
CA GLY A 127 -13.14 -12.15 -12.45
C GLY A 127 -14.50 -12.86 -12.49
N GLY A 128 -14.48 -14.20 -12.58
CA GLY A 128 -15.65 -15.03 -12.44
C GLY A 128 -16.28 -14.95 -11.03
N ARG A 129 -17.39 -15.68 -10.81
CA ARG A 129 -18.04 -15.73 -9.48
C ARG A 129 -17.09 -16.20 -8.38
N ALA A 130 -16.22 -17.17 -8.69
CA ALA A 130 -15.22 -17.69 -7.76
C ALA A 130 -14.20 -16.62 -7.35
N THR A 131 -13.65 -15.85 -8.30
CA THR A 131 -12.70 -14.77 -8.01
C THR A 131 -13.33 -13.70 -7.12
N ARG A 132 -14.57 -13.28 -7.44
CA ARG A 132 -15.29 -12.29 -6.62
C ARG A 132 -15.57 -12.81 -5.21
N PHE A 133 -15.89 -14.07 -5.06
CA PHE A 133 -16.11 -14.71 -3.76
C PHE A 133 -14.80 -14.74 -2.94
N LEU A 134 -13.69 -15.17 -3.55
CA LEU A 134 -12.37 -15.19 -2.91
C LEU A 134 -11.93 -13.79 -2.49
N VAL A 135 -12.06 -12.80 -3.36
CA VAL A 135 -11.77 -11.40 -3.05
C VAL A 135 -12.58 -10.91 -1.87
N LYS A 136 -13.89 -11.23 -1.83
CA LYS A 136 -14.80 -10.83 -0.74
C LYS A 136 -14.38 -11.42 0.61
N ILE A 137 -13.90 -12.67 0.64
CA ILE A 137 -13.39 -13.29 1.87
C ILE A 137 -12.00 -12.79 2.24
N ALA A 138 -11.10 -12.64 1.25
CA ALA A 138 -9.74 -12.21 1.49
C ALA A 138 -9.65 -10.76 1.97
N THR A 139 -10.58 -9.89 1.54
CA THR A 139 -10.57 -8.46 1.87
C THR A 139 -10.49 -8.18 3.38
N PRO A 140 -11.40 -8.70 4.22
CA PRO A 140 -11.33 -8.42 5.66
C PRO A 140 -10.08 -8.98 6.31
N LEU A 141 -9.57 -10.13 5.85
CA LEU A 141 -8.35 -10.74 6.38
C LEU A 141 -7.11 -9.89 6.06
N VAL A 142 -7.01 -9.40 4.82
CA VAL A 142 -5.90 -8.53 4.40
C VAL A 142 -5.96 -7.20 5.15
N VAL A 143 -7.13 -6.59 5.29
CA VAL A 143 -7.31 -5.34 6.04
C VAL A 143 -6.96 -5.53 7.52
N ALA A 144 -7.44 -6.60 8.16
CA ALA A 144 -7.11 -6.91 9.54
C ALA A 144 -5.60 -7.15 9.71
N GLY A 145 -4.97 -7.91 8.80
CA GLY A 145 -3.52 -8.12 8.78
C GLY A 145 -2.73 -6.83 8.66
N GLN A 146 -3.16 -5.89 7.81
CA GLN A 146 -2.54 -4.57 7.65
C GLN A 146 -2.63 -3.74 8.94
N LEU A 147 -3.82 -3.64 9.53
CA LEU A 147 -4.03 -2.89 10.77
C LEU A 147 -3.26 -3.49 11.94
N PHE A 148 -3.25 -4.82 12.05
CA PHE A 148 -2.44 -5.54 13.04
C PHE A 148 -0.94 -5.24 12.86
N THR A 149 -0.45 -5.31 11.61
CA THR A 149 0.93 -4.96 11.27
C THR A 149 1.29 -3.56 11.73
N LEU A 150 0.44 -2.58 11.40
CA LEU A 150 0.64 -1.18 11.80
C LEU A 150 0.69 -1.02 13.32
N ALA A 151 -0.20 -1.69 14.05
CA ALA A 151 -0.24 -1.65 15.51
C ALA A 151 1.04 -2.24 16.12
N VAL A 152 1.44 -3.45 15.70
CA VAL A 152 2.63 -4.14 16.23
C VAL A 152 3.92 -3.37 15.92
N VAL A 153 4.07 -2.86 14.70
CA VAL A 153 5.26 -2.10 14.32
C VAL A 153 5.32 -0.77 15.08
N SER A 154 4.18 -0.09 15.24
CA SER A 154 4.13 1.16 16.03
C SER A 154 4.51 0.93 17.47
N TRP A 155 3.95 -0.10 18.10
CA TRP A 155 4.25 -0.49 19.47
C TRP A 155 5.75 -0.77 19.66
N ARG A 156 6.35 -1.57 18.79
CA ARG A 156 7.78 -1.90 18.88
C ARG A 156 8.67 -0.66 18.76
N LYS A 157 8.34 0.26 17.83
CA LYS A 157 9.14 1.48 17.64
C LYS A 157 9.02 2.43 18.82
N MET A 158 7.83 2.59 19.41
CA MET A 158 7.63 3.39 20.61
C MET A 158 8.39 2.83 21.82
N ASN A 159 8.29 1.53 22.05
CA ASN A 159 9.01 0.91 23.18
C ASN A 159 10.54 0.99 23.01
N ALA A 160 11.05 0.83 21.80
CA ALA A 160 12.48 0.95 21.54
C ALA A 160 13.01 2.36 21.81
N GLU A 161 12.20 3.40 21.62
CA GLU A 161 12.61 4.77 21.90
C GLU A 161 12.58 5.07 23.40
N ILE A 162 11.55 4.63 24.11
CA ILE A 162 11.46 4.79 25.58
C ILE A 162 12.67 4.18 26.29
N HIS A 163 13.13 3.00 25.83
CA HIS A 163 14.31 2.33 26.43
C HIS A 163 15.67 2.93 26.01
N ARG A 164 15.70 3.88 25.08
CA ARG A 164 16.93 4.60 24.72
C ARG A 164 17.13 5.87 25.56
N GLU A 165 16.03 6.41 26.09
CA GLU A 165 16.07 7.62 26.91
C GLU A 165 16.24 7.30 28.43
N SER A 166 16.10 6.05 28.82
CA SER A 166 16.35 5.54 30.19
C SER A 166 17.79 5.03 30.34
#